data_ad179c9144e1ad7ab0de1a9207b29272
#
_entry.id   ad179c9144e1ad7ab0de1a9207b29272
#
_cell.length_a   1.000
_cell.length_b   1.000
_cell.length_c   1.000
_cell.angle_alpha   90.00
_cell.angle_beta   90.00
_cell.angle_gamma   90.00
#
_symmetry.space_group_name_H-M   'P 1'
#
loop_
_entity.id
_entity.type
_entity.pdbx_description
1 polymer ?
#
loop_
_entity_poly.entity_id
_entity_poly.type
_entity_poly.pdbx_seq_one_letter_code
_entity_poly.pdbx_strand_id
1 'polypeptide(L)'
;MKTFKILMLCIWCAFSAQAQKQYSLASPNGELKTTITTGKQLTYDITFQDELVLQTSPLSMTLDNGEVWGENDKPSKAIRKSVNDKVTSPFYRADELIEQYNELTLQFKGFHVVFRAYNDGIAYRFVNKTKKPFCVMDELVDYQFPTDATASVPYVKPRQGANKYANSFENYYANVPLSKVDQEKLVFLPVVVSLENNVKVCITEVDLENYPGLYLTGQGKTELLGDFAPYPKKQEQGGHNMLQMNVLEVEDYIAKVEAPRNFPWRVAIVTNEDKELASSNLSYLLAEPSRLEDISWIKPGKIAWDWWNAWNLDGVDFKTGVNNDTYKAYIDFASKNGIEYVILDEGWAVNLQADLMQVVPEINLEELIAYATKKNVGLVLWAGYHAFNRDMENVCRHYAEMGIKGFKVDFMDRDDQEMTN
;
A
#
# COMPACT_ATOMS: atom_id res chain seq x y z
N MET A 1 -14.48 74.77 36.20
CA MET A 1 -13.60 73.53 36.04
C MET A 1 -14.50 72.34 35.95
N LYS A 2 -14.65 71.80 34.74
CA LYS A 2 -15.43 70.54 34.48
C LYS A 2 -14.45 69.38 34.32
N THR A 3 -14.46 68.45 35.25
CA THR A 3 -13.62 67.27 35.27
C THR A 3 -14.22 66.21 34.32
N PHE A 4 -13.52 65.93 33.27
CA PHE A 4 -13.85 64.82 32.31
C PHE A 4 -13.33 63.48 32.89
N LYS A 5 -14.24 62.59 33.24
CA LYS A 5 -13.88 61.17 33.59
C LYS A 5 -13.81 60.37 32.33
N ILE A 6 -12.61 59.96 31.94
CA ILE A 6 -12.39 58.97 30.86
C ILE A 6 -12.63 57.54 31.42
N LEU A 7 -13.68 56.93 30.95
CA LEU A 7 -14.00 55.52 31.26
C LEU A 7 -13.21 54.62 30.28
N MET A 8 -12.15 54.00 30.77
CA MET A 8 -11.34 53.06 30.00
C MET A 8 -12.04 51.70 29.95
N LEU A 9 -12.67 51.37 28.81
CA LEU A 9 -13.33 50.08 28.58
C LEU A 9 -12.26 49.06 28.20
N CYS A 10 -11.82 48.22 29.13
CA CYS A 10 -10.98 47.05 28.84
C CYS A 10 -11.82 45.98 28.18
N ILE A 11 -11.72 45.84 26.84
CA ILE A 11 -12.25 44.70 26.10
C ILE A 11 -11.32 43.51 26.36
N TRP A 12 -11.73 42.63 27.24
CA TRP A 12 -11.12 41.31 27.39
C TRP A 12 -11.54 40.46 26.19
N CYS A 13 -10.68 40.34 25.20
CA CYS A 13 -10.79 39.26 24.21
C CYS A 13 -10.52 37.94 24.94
N ALA A 14 -11.58 37.28 25.36
CA ALA A 14 -11.48 35.88 25.79
C ALA A 14 -11.11 35.01 24.59
N PHE A 15 -9.83 34.83 24.36
CA PHE A 15 -9.39 33.69 23.56
C PHE A 15 -9.82 32.42 24.30
N SER A 16 -10.86 31.77 23.83
CA SER A 16 -11.20 30.42 24.26
C SER A 16 -10.07 29.49 23.77
N ALA A 17 -9.06 29.31 24.59
CA ALA A 17 -8.06 28.26 24.39
C ALA A 17 -8.83 26.94 24.41
N GLN A 18 -8.98 26.33 23.26
CA GLN A 18 -9.60 25.02 23.16
C GLN A 18 -8.70 24.04 23.91
N ALA A 19 -9.23 23.49 25.02
CA ALA A 19 -8.45 22.64 25.88
C ALA A 19 -8.03 21.35 25.11
N GLN A 20 -6.73 21.15 24.97
CA GLN A 20 -6.15 19.92 24.45
C GLN A 20 -6.55 18.77 25.36
N LYS A 21 -6.94 17.63 24.78
CA LYS A 21 -7.22 16.40 25.49
C LYS A 21 -6.35 15.28 24.99
N GLN A 22 -5.74 14.55 25.92
CA GLN A 22 -4.85 13.44 25.63
C GLN A 22 -5.52 12.12 25.93
N TYR A 23 -5.18 11.13 25.10
CA TYR A 23 -5.59 9.73 25.21
C TYR A 23 -4.36 8.86 25.04
N SER A 24 -4.08 7.99 25.99
CA SER A 24 -2.98 7.02 25.92
C SER A 24 -3.53 5.67 25.47
N LEU A 25 -2.77 4.96 24.64
CA LEU A 25 -3.01 3.58 24.25
C LEU A 25 -1.70 2.81 24.35
N ALA A 26 -1.70 1.63 24.98
CA ALA A 26 -0.53 0.78 25.10
C ALA A 26 -0.76 -0.56 24.41
N SER A 27 0.31 -1.20 23.94
CA SER A 27 0.32 -2.58 23.47
C SER A 27 -0.07 -3.55 24.61
N PRO A 28 -0.49 -4.78 24.32
CA PRO A 28 -0.81 -5.77 25.35
C PRO A 28 0.32 -6.07 26.32
N ASN A 29 1.58 -6.10 25.85
CA ASN A 29 2.77 -6.25 26.70
C ASN A 29 3.20 -4.96 27.43
N GLY A 30 2.63 -3.80 27.06
CA GLY A 30 2.92 -2.50 27.65
C GLY A 30 4.21 -1.81 27.20
N GLU A 31 4.97 -2.40 26.28
CA GLU A 31 6.25 -1.85 25.82
C GLU A 31 6.08 -0.74 24.79
N LEU A 32 5.08 -0.85 23.89
CA LEU A 32 4.70 0.21 22.96
C LEU A 32 3.54 1.02 23.55
N LYS A 33 3.69 2.35 23.50
CA LYS A 33 2.63 3.28 23.90
C LYS A 33 2.51 4.38 22.88
N THR A 34 1.29 4.86 22.67
CA THR A 34 1.02 6.06 21.87
C THR A 34 0.14 7.01 22.65
N THR A 35 0.47 8.31 22.60
CA THR A 35 -0.34 9.38 23.16
C THR A 35 -0.98 10.16 22.02
N ILE A 36 -2.28 10.16 21.96
CA ILE A 36 -3.06 10.89 20.96
C ILE A 36 -3.56 12.18 21.60
N THR A 37 -3.23 13.32 21.01
CA THR A 37 -3.65 14.64 21.48
C THR A 37 -4.65 15.24 20.49
N THR A 38 -5.81 15.68 21.01
CA THR A 38 -6.86 16.35 20.24
C THR A 38 -6.99 17.81 20.65
N GLY A 39 -7.51 18.65 19.77
CA GLY A 39 -7.69 20.08 20.01
C GLY A 39 -7.51 20.86 18.72
N LYS A 40 -6.55 21.80 18.68
CA LYS A 40 -6.27 22.59 17.47
C LYS A 40 -5.82 21.69 16.31
N GLN A 41 -5.01 20.68 16.61
CA GLN A 41 -4.50 19.68 15.67
C GLN A 41 -4.57 18.31 16.33
N LEU A 42 -4.99 17.29 15.59
CA LEU A 42 -4.85 15.90 16.00
C LEU A 42 -3.41 15.48 15.77
N THR A 43 -2.76 15.01 16.84
CA THR A 43 -1.36 14.56 16.80
C THR A 43 -1.22 13.28 17.58
N TYR A 44 -0.13 12.55 17.32
CA TYR A 44 0.25 11.38 18.10
C TYR A 44 1.76 11.33 18.29
N ASP A 45 2.20 10.61 19.30
CA ASP A 45 3.57 10.18 19.52
C ASP A 45 3.64 8.68 19.75
N ILE A 46 4.83 8.09 19.66
CA ILE A 46 5.05 6.68 19.99
C ILE A 46 6.29 6.58 20.87
N THR A 47 6.16 5.83 21.97
CA THR A 47 7.29 5.40 22.81
C THR A 47 7.43 3.89 22.80
N PHE A 48 8.66 3.41 22.83
CA PHE A 48 9.02 1.99 22.97
C PHE A 48 9.92 1.84 24.20
N GLN A 49 9.49 1.02 25.18
CA GLN A 49 10.19 0.86 26.45
C GLN A 49 10.48 2.19 27.16
N ASP A 50 9.49 3.10 27.13
CA ASP A 50 9.50 4.45 27.64
C ASP A 50 10.45 5.45 26.91
N GLU A 51 11.13 5.03 25.84
CA GLU A 51 11.94 5.89 24.96
C GLU A 51 11.11 6.39 23.76
N LEU A 52 11.26 7.68 23.41
CA LEU A 52 10.52 8.29 22.30
C LEU A 52 11.08 7.80 20.96
N VAL A 53 10.22 7.20 20.12
CA VAL A 53 10.60 6.70 18.78
C VAL A 53 9.95 7.50 17.65
N LEU A 54 8.74 8.04 17.88
CA LEU A 54 8.13 9.10 17.05
C LEU A 54 7.68 10.21 17.98
N GLN A 55 8.12 11.42 17.71
CA GLN A 55 7.66 12.61 18.45
C GLN A 55 6.34 13.11 17.87
N THR A 56 5.78 14.17 18.44
CA THR A 56 4.47 14.70 18.06
C THR A 56 4.29 14.88 16.55
N SER A 57 3.60 13.93 15.94
CA SER A 57 3.35 13.84 14.50
C SER A 57 1.88 14.21 14.21
N PRO A 58 1.59 15.24 13.41
CA PRO A 58 0.23 15.61 13.06
C PRO A 58 -0.36 14.68 12.00
N LEU A 59 -1.69 14.54 12.03
CA LEU A 59 -2.47 13.87 11.01
C LEU A 59 -3.77 14.62 10.75
N SER A 60 -4.17 14.72 9.48
CA SER A 60 -5.43 15.32 9.07
C SER A 60 -5.83 14.87 7.67
N MET A 61 -7.08 15.13 7.30
CA MET A 61 -7.60 14.88 5.96
C MET A 61 -8.44 16.07 5.51
N THR A 62 -8.04 16.71 4.43
CA THR A 62 -8.69 17.87 3.84
C THR A 62 -9.71 17.44 2.79
N LEU A 63 -10.94 17.93 2.89
CA LEU A 63 -12.04 17.61 1.99
C LEU A 63 -12.38 18.79 1.05
N ASP A 64 -13.04 18.49 -0.07
CA ASP A 64 -13.45 19.45 -1.10
C ASP A 64 -14.46 20.50 -0.61
N ASN A 65 -15.19 20.22 0.47
CA ASN A 65 -16.11 21.16 1.10
C ASN A 65 -15.43 22.14 2.09
N GLY A 66 -14.08 22.07 2.22
CA GLY A 66 -13.28 22.87 3.13
C GLY A 66 -13.22 22.35 4.57
N GLU A 67 -13.85 21.22 4.89
CA GLU A 67 -13.65 20.55 6.17
C GLU A 67 -12.25 19.93 6.23
N VAL A 68 -11.60 20.01 7.40
CA VAL A 68 -10.33 19.34 7.67
C VAL A 68 -10.52 18.43 8.89
N TRP A 69 -10.62 17.14 8.64
CA TRP A 69 -10.70 16.16 9.73
C TRP A 69 -9.37 16.10 10.48
N GLY A 70 -9.43 16.22 11.81
CA GLY A 70 -8.27 16.28 12.68
C GLY A 70 -7.83 17.68 13.04
N GLU A 71 -8.48 18.74 12.53
CA GLU A 71 -8.25 20.12 12.96
C GLU A 71 -9.44 20.71 13.71
N ASN A 72 -9.14 21.35 14.86
CA ASN A 72 -10.15 21.99 15.72
C ASN A 72 -11.30 21.04 16.14
N ASP A 73 -11.06 19.73 16.08
CA ASP A 73 -12.03 18.68 16.32
C ASP A 73 -12.03 18.21 17.78
N LYS A 74 -13.22 17.89 18.28
CA LYS A 74 -13.44 17.34 19.61
C LYS A 74 -14.15 16.00 19.50
N PRO A 75 -13.54 14.89 19.91
CA PRO A 75 -14.24 13.61 19.86
C PRO A 75 -15.42 13.62 20.84
N SER A 76 -16.57 13.20 20.33
CA SER A 76 -17.80 13.02 21.13
C SER A 76 -17.71 11.82 22.04
N LYS A 77 -16.94 10.80 21.64
CA LYS A 77 -16.74 9.56 22.39
C LYS A 77 -15.35 8.98 22.12
N ALA A 78 -14.78 8.36 23.15
CA ALA A 78 -13.60 7.51 23.05
C ALA A 78 -13.99 6.09 23.46
N ILE A 79 -13.78 5.12 22.59
CA ILE A 79 -14.11 3.70 22.82
C ILE A 79 -12.80 2.93 22.85
N ARG A 80 -12.66 2.06 23.85
CA ARG A 80 -11.51 1.16 23.99
C ARG A 80 -11.96 -0.29 23.83
N LYS A 81 -11.11 -1.08 23.20
CA LYS A 81 -11.31 -2.51 22.98
C LYS A 81 -9.96 -3.21 23.16
N SER A 82 -9.98 -4.41 23.69
CA SER A 82 -8.82 -5.33 23.68
C SER A 82 -9.24 -6.58 22.94
N VAL A 83 -8.37 -7.07 22.09
CA VAL A 83 -8.56 -8.31 21.32
C VAL A 83 -7.42 -9.26 21.66
N ASN A 84 -7.76 -10.52 21.84
CA ASN A 84 -6.83 -11.63 21.97
C ASN A 84 -7.52 -12.85 21.38
N ASP A 85 -7.28 -13.08 20.08
CA ASP A 85 -7.98 -14.10 19.30
C ASP A 85 -6.98 -14.78 18.34
N LYS A 86 -7.48 -15.73 17.58
CA LYS A 86 -6.73 -16.45 16.56
C LYS A 86 -7.38 -16.25 15.20
N VAL A 87 -6.56 -15.96 14.21
CA VAL A 87 -6.98 -15.76 12.82
C VAL A 87 -6.41 -16.88 11.96
N THR A 88 -7.28 -17.59 11.26
CA THR A 88 -6.85 -18.56 10.23
C THR A 88 -6.25 -17.81 9.05
N SER A 89 -5.07 -18.21 8.61
CA SER A 89 -4.32 -17.54 7.57
C SER A 89 -3.97 -18.51 6.41
N PRO A 90 -4.96 -18.88 5.57
CA PRO A 90 -4.71 -19.77 4.45
C PRO A 90 -3.72 -19.14 3.48
N PHE A 91 -2.82 -19.96 2.92
CA PHE A 91 -1.79 -19.54 1.96
C PHE A 91 -0.73 -18.57 2.49
N TYR A 92 -0.65 -18.40 3.80
CA TYR A 92 0.36 -17.60 4.46
C TYR A 92 1.47 -18.48 5.05
N ARG A 93 2.51 -17.89 5.64
CA ARG A 93 3.64 -18.61 6.25
C ARG A 93 3.31 -19.41 7.51
N ALA A 94 2.12 -19.23 8.05
CA ALA A 94 1.57 -19.98 9.19
C ALA A 94 0.08 -20.17 8.99
N ASP A 95 -0.47 -21.31 9.40
CA ASP A 95 -1.89 -21.65 9.24
C ASP A 95 -2.80 -20.83 10.18
N GLU A 96 -2.24 -20.37 11.31
CA GLU A 96 -2.93 -19.62 12.34
C GLU A 96 -2.02 -18.51 12.87
N LEU A 97 -2.56 -17.31 13.06
CA LEU A 97 -1.90 -16.17 13.65
C LEU A 97 -2.61 -15.74 14.92
N ILE A 98 -1.83 -15.26 15.90
CA ILE A 98 -2.38 -14.65 17.11
C ILE A 98 -2.67 -13.18 16.80
N GLU A 99 -3.95 -12.81 16.91
CA GLU A 99 -4.41 -11.42 16.79
C GLU A 99 -4.54 -10.82 18.20
N GLN A 100 -3.53 -10.09 18.64
CA GLN A 100 -3.50 -9.51 19.97
C GLN A 100 -3.17 -8.02 19.92
N TYR A 101 -4.15 -7.17 20.26
CA TYR A 101 -3.99 -5.72 20.26
C TYR A 101 -4.94 -5.02 21.22
N ASN A 102 -4.60 -3.78 21.57
CA ASN A 102 -5.52 -2.81 22.17
C ASN A 102 -5.91 -1.76 21.11
N GLU A 103 -7.18 -1.35 21.13
CA GLU A 103 -7.74 -0.38 20.18
C GLU A 103 -8.34 0.83 20.91
N LEU A 104 -8.12 2.01 20.35
CA LEU A 104 -8.79 3.25 20.72
C LEU A 104 -9.49 3.83 19.49
N THR A 105 -10.80 3.95 19.53
CA THR A 105 -11.59 4.65 18.52
C THR A 105 -12.05 5.99 19.08
N LEU A 106 -11.59 7.08 18.46
CA LEU A 106 -12.07 8.45 18.70
C LEU A 106 -13.17 8.76 17.69
N GLN A 107 -14.39 9.02 18.18
CA GLN A 107 -15.54 9.32 17.35
C GLN A 107 -15.73 10.83 17.23
N PHE A 108 -15.60 11.35 16.02
CA PHE A 108 -15.87 12.74 15.67
C PHE A 108 -17.17 12.85 14.87
N LYS A 109 -17.59 14.07 14.54
CA LYS A 109 -18.75 14.29 13.67
C LYS A 109 -18.39 13.95 12.22
N GLY A 110 -19.02 12.92 11.68
CA GLY A 110 -18.83 12.48 10.29
C GLY A 110 -17.66 11.52 10.05
N PHE A 111 -16.74 11.37 11.00
CA PHE A 111 -15.62 10.45 10.88
C PHE A 111 -15.19 9.87 12.23
N HIS A 112 -14.40 8.80 12.17
CA HIS A 112 -13.66 8.28 13.32
C HIS A 112 -12.17 8.23 12.99
N VAL A 113 -11.33 8.24 14.05
CA VAL A 113 -9.93 7.85 13.96
C VAL A 113 -9.72 6.66 14.86
N VAL A 114 -9.17 5.58 14.31
CA VAL A 114 -8.92 4.32 15.00
C VAL A 114 -7.42 4.13 15.15
N PHE A 115 -6.96 3.90 16.36
CA PHE A 115 -5.60 3.49 16.68
C PHE A 115 -5.60 2.06 17.18
N ARG A 116 -4.67 1.24 16.71
CA ARG A 116 -4.37 -0.09 17.24
C ARG A 116 -2.93 -0.15 17.71
N ALA A 117 -2.73 -0.73 18.89
CA ALA A 117 -1.41 -1.00 19.47
C ALA A 117 -1.23 -2.52 19.57
N TYR A 118 -0.35 -3.06 18.74
CA TYR A 118 0.16 -4.42 18.79
C TYR A 118 1.47 -4.46 19.59
N ASN A 119 1.99 -5.64 19.91
CA ASN A 119 3.26 -5.76 20.61
C ASN A 119 4.48 -5.35 19.75
N ASP A 120 4.33 -5.37 18.43
CA ASP A 120 5.35 -5.04 17.43
C ASP A 120 5.03 -3.80 16.58
N GLY A 121 3.96 -3.04 16.89
CA GLY A 121 3.69 -1.81 16.15
C GLY A 121 2.41 -1.06 16.54
N ILE A 122 2.34 0.17 16.06
CA ILE A 122 1.20 1.06 16.17
C ILE A 122 0.65 1.35 14.78
N ALA A 123 -0.66 1.27 14.62
CA ALA A 123 -1.34 1.62 13.38
C ALA A 123 -2.49 2.59 13.64
N TYR A 124 -2.74 3.52 12.69
CA TYR A 124 -3.95 4.33 12.70
C TYR A 124 -4.60 4.40 11.32
N ARG A 125 -5.90 4.64 11.30
CA ARG A 125 -6.65 4.98 10.09
C ARG A 125 -7.80 5.94 10.36
N PHE A 126 -8.18 6.70 9.34
CA PHE A 126 -9.45 7.39 9.29
C PHE A 126 -10.57 6.41 8.89
N VAL A 127 -11.80 6.73 9.33
CA VAL A 127 -13.01 5.97 8.96
C VAL A 127 -14.11 6.97 8.64
N ASN A 128 -14.55 7.00 7.38
CA ASN A 128 -15.67 7.82 6.96
C ASN A 128 -16.99 7.25 7.49
N LYS A 129 -17.81 8.11 8.13
CA LYS A 129 -19.16 7.79 8.59
C LYS A 129 -20.24 8.58 7.88
N THR A 130 -19.88 9.48 6.96
CA THR A 130 -20.84 10.23 6.17
C THR A 130 -21.40 9.36 5.05
N LYS A 131 -22.64 9.66 4.64
CA LYS A 131 -23.31 9.01 3.50
C LYS A 131 -23.24 9.85 2.22
N LYS A 132 -22.75 11.09 2.33
CA LYS A 132 -22.59 11.98 1.19
C LYS A 132 -21.24 11.75 0.54
N PRO A 133 -21.16 11.72 -0.78
CA PRO A 133 -19.88 11.67 -1.48
C PRO A 133 -19.10 12.96 -1.25
N PHE A 134 -17.78 12.86 -1.31
CA PHE A 134 -16.85 13.99 -1.26
C PHE A 134 -15.51 13.59 -1.92
N CYS A 135 -14.67 14.59 -2.22
CA CYS A 135 -13.30 14.34 -2.62
C CYS A 135 -12.33 14.61 -1.45
N VAL A 136 -11.32 13.77 -1.32
CA VAL A 136 -10.16 14.03 -0.46
C VAL A 136 -9.17 14.86 -1.26
N MET A 137 -8.94 16.09 -0.81
CA MET A 137 -7.99 17.01 -1.44
C MET A 137 -6.56 16.65 -1.05
N ASP A 138 -6.36 16.26 0.21
CA ASP A 138 -5.05 15.92 0.77
C ASP A 138 -5.20 15.12 2.07
N GLU A 139 -4.20 14.28 2.37
CA GLU A 139 -4.03 13.60 3.66
C GLU A 139 -2.66 13.97 4.24
N LEU A 140 -2.65 14.64 5.37
CA LEU A 140 -1.42 14.93 6.11
C LEU A 140 -0.98 13.66 6.86
N VAL A 141 0.09 13.06 6.40
CA VAL A 141 0.81 11.95 7.04
C VAL A 141 2.22 12.44 7.36
N ASP A 142 2.53 12.64 8.60
CA ASP A 142 3.82 13.17 9.03
C ASP A 142 4.43 12.22 10.07
N TYR A 143 5.69 11.84 9.86
CA TYR A 143 6.48 11.03 10.77
C TYR A 143 7.67 11.84 11.27
N GLN A 144 7.56 12.35 12.48
CA GLN A 144 8.62 13.15 13.12
C GLN A 144 9.45 12.30 14.06
N PHE A 145 10.76 12.33 13.88
CA PHE A 145 11.70 11.54 14.66
C PHE A 145 12.45 12.41 15.68
N PRO A 146 12.79 11.87 16.86
CA PRO A 146 13.44 12.64 17.91
C PRO A 146 14.90 13.00 17.61
N THR A 147 15.56 12.27 16.70
CA THR A 147 16.97 12.45 16.35
C THR A 147 17.15 12.36 14.83
N ASP A 148 18.30 12.84 14.33
CA ASP A 148 18.71 12.69 12.93
C ASP A 148 19.25 11.28 12.65
N ALA A 149 18.36 10.31 12.75
CA ALA A 149 18.63 8.89 12.61
C ALA A 149 18.87 8.49 11.14
N THR A 150 19.43 7.30 10.92
CA THR A 150 19.64 6.76 9.57
C THR A 150 18.35 6.16 9.02
N ALA A 151 17.90 6.65 7.87
CA ALA A 151 16.79 6.11 7.11
C ALA A 151 17.30 5.25 5.95
N SER A 152 16.74 4.04 5.81
CA SER A 152 16.88 3.19 4.63
C SER A 152 15.72 3.48 3.70
N VAL A 153 15.99 4.20 2.62
CA VAL A 153 14.97 4.78 1.73
C VAL A 153 15.06 4.21 0.31
N PRO A 154 13.96 3.66 -0.23
CA PRO A 154 13.85 3.20 -1.60
C PRO A 154 13.36 4.35 -2.49
N TYR A 155 14.28 5.17 -2.98
CA TYR A 155 13.91 6.28 -3.87
C TYR A 155 13.27 5.79 -5.16
N VAL A 156 12.23 6.48 -5.57
CA VAL A 156 11.67 6.35 -6.92
C VAL A 156 12.72 6.76 -7.95
N LYS A 157 12.89 5.93 -8.98
CA LYS A 157 13.78 6.25 -10.10
C LYS A 157 12.96 7.01 -11.14
N PRO A 158 13.18 8.33 -11.34
CA PRO A 158 12.43 9.12 -12.32
C PRO A 158 12.57 8.55 -13.72
N ARG A 159 11.47 8.44 -14.47
CA ARG A 159 11.46 8.16 -15.90
C ARG A 159 11.39 9.48 -16.66
N GLN A 160 12.22 9.63 -17.71
CA GLN A 160 12.25 10.86 -18.48
C GLN A 160 10.89 11.11 -19.16
N GLY A 161 10.32 12.30 -18.95
CA GLY A 161 9.04 12.72 -19.55
C GLY A 161 7.80 12.09 -18.93
N ALA A 162 7.93 11.26 -17.89
CA ALA A 162 6.81 10.68 -17.18
C ALA A 162 6.38 11.55 -15.99
N ASN A 163 5.13 11.37 -15.55
CA ASN A 163 4.65 11.89 -14.29
C ASN A 163 5.51 11.32 -13.15
N LYS A 164 5.80 12.11 -12.08
CA LYS A 164 6.60 11.67 -10.94
C LYS A 164 6.05 10.42 -10.23
N TYR A 165 4.74 10.15 -10.37
CA TYR A 165 4.06 8.97 -9.82
C TYR A 165 3.93 7.80 -10.80
N ALA A 166 4.45 7.92 -12.03
CA ALA A 166 4.41 6.85 -13.03
C ALA A 166 5.70 6.04 -12.97
N ASN A 167 5.79 5.14 -12.00
CA ASN A 167 7.02 4.40 -11.70
C ASN A 167 6.73 2.98 -11.22
N SER A 168 7.74 2.11 -11.41
CA SER A 168 7.89 0.85 -10.68
C SER A 168 9.10 0.94 -9.76
N PHE A 169 9.10 0.16 -8.65
CA PHE A 169 10.26 0.10 -7.77
C PHE A 169 11.28 -0.90 -8.30
N GLU A 170 12.38 -0.40 -8.85
CA GLU A 170 13.52 -1.18 -9.33
C GLU A 170 14.84 -0.47 -9.00
N ASN A 171 15.04 -0.13 -7.72
CA ASN A 171 16.19 0.63 -7.29
C ASN A 171 16.79 0.08 -5.99
N TYR A 172 18.04 0.43 -5.72
CA TYR A 172 18.69 0.10 -4.43
C TYR A 172 18.18 1.04 -3.33
N TYR A 173 18.12 0.51 -2.11
CA TYR A 173 17.92 1.32 -0.92
C TYR A 173 19.14 2.20 -0.65
N ALA A 174 18.90 3.48 -0.38
CA ALA A 174 19.92 4.40 0.10
C ALA A 174 19.84 4.51 1.63
N ASN A 175 21.00 4.46 2.31
CA ASN A 175 21.09 4.70 3.75
C ASN A 175 21.61 6.10 3.98
N VAL A 176 20.76 6.99 4.45
CA VAL A 176 21.06 8.42 4.64
C VAL A 176 20.50 8.93 5.98
N PRO A 177 21.10 9.95 6.61
CA PRO A 177 20.46 10.65 7.71
C PRO A 177 19.10 11.22 7.29
N LEU A 178 18.12 11.25 8.18
CA LEU A 178 16.78 11.81 7.90
C LEU A 178 16.85 13.23 7.32
N SER A 179 17.71 14.08 7.87
CA SER A 179 17.94 15.45 7.38
C SER A 179 18.52 15.52 5.95
N LYS A 180 18.97 14.41 5.40
CA LYS A 180 19.55 14.26 4.07
C LYS A 180 18.69 13.46 3.11
N VAL A 181 17.52 13.01 3.54
CA VAL A 181 16.53 12.43 2.61
C VAL A 181 16.18 13.48 1.57
N ASP A 182 16.24 13.09 0.30
CA ASP A 182 16.04 13.98 -0.83
C ASP A 182 14.59 14.55 -0.83
N GLN A 183 14.47 15.87 -0.88
CA GLN A 183 13.18 16.57 -0.79
C GLN A 183 12.42 16.59 -2.13
N GLU A 184 13.10 16.31 -3.24
CA GLU A 184 12.52 16.34 -4.59
C GLU A 184 12.16 14.95 -5.11
N LYS A 185 12.61 13.89 -4.39
CA LYS A 185 12.36 12.50 -4.78
C LYS A 185 11.29 11.87 -3.92
N LEU A 186 10.42 11.13 -4.57
CA LEU A 186 9.51 10.22 -3.88
C LEU A 186 10.29 9.01 -3.34
N VAL A 187 9.85 8.55 -2.19
CA VAL A 187 10.33 7.35 -1.51
C VAL A 187 9.18 6.37 -1.41
N PHE A 188 9.37 5.14 -1.92
CA PHE A 188 8.39 4.06 -1.74
C PHE A 188 8.37 3.56 -0.29
N LEU A 189 7.35 2.80 0.05
CA LEU A 189 7.29 2.00 1.27
C LEU A 189 7.75 0.56 1.01
N PRO A 190 8.28 -0.15 2.03
CA PRO A 190 8.52 0.31 3.41
C PRO A 190 9.80 1.14 3.55
N VAL A 191 9.81 2.02 4.56
CA VAL A 191 11.00 2.77 4.98
C VAL A 191 11.39 2.32 6.38
N VAL A 192 12.69 2.06 6.61
CA VAL A 192 13.20 1.71 7.93
C VAL A 192 14.09 2.83 8.46
N VAL A 193 13.72 3.37 9.62
CA VAL A 193 14.53 4.36 10.35
C VAL A 193 15.19 3.68 11.54
N SER A 194 16.53 3.73 11.56
CA SER A 194 17.37 3.14 12.62
C SER A 194 17.74 4.19 13.66
N LEU A 195 17.09 4.11 14.81
CA LEU A 195 17.35 4.96 15.98
C LEU A 195 18.53 4.42 16.81
N GLU A 196 18.83 5.09 17.92
CA GLU A 196 19.80 4.62 18.89
C GLU A 196 19.32 3.31 19.57
N ASN A 197 20.21 2.65 20.32
CA ASN A 197 19.93 1.40 21.04
C ASN A 197 19.35 0.27 20.16
N ASN A 198 19.74 0.25 18.88
CA ASN A 198 19.28 -0.72 17.87
C ASN A 198 17.75 -0.70 17.59
N VAL A 199 17.03 0.32 18.02
CA VAL A 199 15.61 0.44 17.75
C VAL A 199 15.39 0.77 16.29
N LYS A 200 14.46 0.07 15.64
CA LYS A 200 14.03 0.29 14.25
C LYS A 200 12.55 0.69 14.23
N VAL A 201 12.23 1.66 13.40
CA VAL A 201 10.86 2.02 13.05
C VAL A 201 10.67 1.75 11.56
N CYS A 202 9.87 0.76 11.22
CA CYS A 202 9.51 0.47 9.84
C CYS A 202 8.16 1.09 9.53
N ILE A 203 8.16 2.06 8.61
CA ILE A 203 6.96 2.75 8.15
C ILE A 203 6.41 1.99 6.94
N THR A 204 5.13 1.68 6.97
CA THR A 204 4.40 1.06 5.86
C THR A 204 2.92 1.44 5.91
N GLU A 205 2.14 0.96 4.94
CA GLU A 205 0.69 1.05 4.93
C GLU A 205 0.07 -0.33 4.71
N VAL A 206 -1.17 -0.49 5.08
CA VAL A 206 -1.91 -1.75 4.93
C VAL A 206 -3.36 -1.46 4.54
N ASP A 207 -3.96 -2.40 3.83
CA ASP A 207 -5.36 -2.32 3.40
C ASP A 207 -5.57 -1.21 2.36
N LEU A 208 -4.61 -1.11 1.44
CA LEU A 208 -4.65 -0.17 0.32
C LEU A 208 -5.65 -0.67 -0.73
N GLU A 209 -6.85 -0.10 -0.69
CA GLU A 209 -7.93 -0.39 -1.63
C GLU A 209 -8.66 0.90 -1.97
N ASN A 210 -8.80 1.19 -3.26
CA ASN A 210 -9.54 2.34 -3.79
C ASN A 210 -9.14 3.67 -3.11
N TYR A 211 -7.83 3.87 -2.94
CA TYR A 211 -7.18 5.04 -2.38
C TYR A 211 -5.73 5.10 -2.87
N PRO A 212 -5.13 6.26 -3.14
CA PRO A 212 -3.76 6.31 -3.64
C PRO A 212 -2.74 5.78 -2.63
N GLY A 213 -1.70 5.11 -3.13
CA GLY A 213 -0.58 4.63 -2.34
C GLY A 213 0.20 5.78 -1.69
N LEU A 214 0.71 5.54 -0.49
CA LEU A 214 1.52 6.51 0.25
C LEU A 214 2.97 6.49 -0.23
N TYR A 215 3.45 7.64 -0.72
CA TYR A 215 4.87 7.95 -0.82
C TYR A 215 5.32 8.80 0.34
N LEU A 216 6.64 8.84 0.58
CA LEU A 216 7.24 9.75 1.55
C LEU A 216 8.24 10.68 0.84
N THR A 217 8.45 11.85 1.44
CA THR A 217 9.45 12.83 0.99
C THR A 217 10.25 13.35 2.18
N GLY A 218 11.53 13.67 1.97
CA GLY A 218 12.35 14.35 2.95
C GLY A 218 11.94 15.82 3.10
N GLN A 219 12.18 16.40 4.29
CA GLN A 219 11.88 17.81 4.56
C GLN A 219 13.13 18.61 4.95
N GLY A 220 14.34 18.03 4.79
CA GLY A 220 15.59 18.65 5.26
C GLY A 220 15.73 18.73 6.77
N LYS A 221 14.94 17.94 7.50
CA LYS A 221 14.85 17.82 8.96
C LYS A 221 14.75 16.36 9.36
N THR A 222 14.39 16.09 10.61
CA THR A 222 14.20 14.73 11.16
C THR A 222 12.76 14.24 10.93
N GLU A 223 12.16 14.56 9.78
CA GLU A 223 10.78 14.21 9.45
C GLU A 223 10.66 13.65 8.03
N LEU A 224 9.67 12.79 7.83
CA LEU A 224 9.24 12.26 6.55
C LEU A 224 7.76 12.60 6.35
N LEU A 225 7.45 13.28 5.25
CA LEU A 225 6.10 13.74 4.94
C LEU A 225 5.48 12.88 3.84
N GLY A 226 4.21 12.53 4.00
CA GLY A 226 3.42 11.82 3.00
C GLY A 226 3.20 12.63 1.73
N ASP A 227 3.17 11.93 0.60
CA ASP A 227 2.83 12.47 -0.72
C ASP A 227 1.98 11.42 -1.46
N PHE A 228 0.99 11.86 -2.22
CA PHE A 228 0.02 10.98 -2.87
C PHE A 228 -0.17 11.35 -4.34
N ALA A 229 -0.36 10.33 -5.19
CA ALA A 229 -0.70 10.55 -6.58
C ALA A 229 -2.08 11.22 -6.69
N PRO A 230 -2.22 12.36 -7.42
CA PRO A 230 -3.51 12.95 -7.70
C PRO A 230 -4.38 12.03 -8.55
N TYR A 231 -5.70 12.17 -8.43
CA TYR A 231 -6.66 11.41 -9.22
C TYR A 231 -6.50 11.69 -10.73
N PRO A 232 -6.45 10.68 -11.61
CA PRO A 232 -6.28 10.86 -13.03
C PRO A 232 -7.52 11.51 -13.66
N LYS A 233 -7.32 12.59 -14.44
CA LYS A 233 -8.37 13.29 -15.17
C LYS A 233 -8.45 12.88 -16.64
N LYS A 234 -7.30 12.73 -17.28
CA LYS A 234 -7.19 12.33 -18.68
C LYS A 234 -6.08 11.30 -18.81
N GLN A 235 -6.39 10.24 -19.52
CA GLN A 235 -5.48 9.13 -19.73
C GLN A 235 -5.49 8.72 -21.20
N GLU A 236 -4.38 8.15 -21.65
CA GLU A 236 -4.29 7.54 -22.98
C GLU A 236 -3.47 6.25 -22.93
N GLN A 237 -3.82 5.32 -23.82
CA GLN A 237 -3.07 4.08 -23.99
C GLN A 237 -1.65 4.39 -24.49
N GLY A 238 -0.63 3.75 -23.89
CA GLY A 238 0.76 3.98 -24.23
C GLY A 238 1.71 3.08 -23.45
N GLY A 239 2.91 3.58 -23.18
CA GLY A 239 3.94 2.86 -22.43
C GLY A 239 4.54 1.70 -23.21
N HIS A 240 5.11 0.72 -22.46
CA HIS A 240 5.71 -0.47 -23.04
C HIS A 240 4.67 -1.27 -23.85
N ASN A 241 4.94 -1.47 -25.13
CA ASN A 241 4.07 -2.22 -26.05
C ASN A 241 2.58 -1.82 -26.01
N MET A 242 2.26 -0.56 -25.67
CA MET A 242 0.89 -0.04 -25.55
C MET A 242 0.06 -0.74 -24.45
N LEU A 243 0.72 -1.27 -23.43
CA LEU A 243 0.10 -2.08 -22.37
C LEU A 243 -0.22 -1.30 -21.09
N GLN A 244 0.01 0.02 -21.11
CA GLN A 244 -0.19 0.93 -19.98
C GLN A 244 -1.24 2.00 -20.31
N MET A 245 -1.76 2.64 -19.25
CA MET A 245 -2.57 3.85 -19.35
C MET A 245 -1.79 5.02 -18.75
N ASN A 246 -1.23 5.88 -19.64
CA ASN A 246 -0.46 7.06 -19.22
C ASN A 246 -1.41 8.16 -18.75
N VAL A 247 -1.16 8.75 -17.58
CA VAL A 247 -1.90 9.91 -17.08
C VAL A 247 -1.34 11.17 -17.74
N LEU A 248 -2.18 11.89 -18.48
CA LEU A 248 -1.84 13.13 -19.16
C LEU A 248 -2.22 14.38 -18.36
N GLU A 249 -3.35 14.32 -17.65
CA GLU A 249 -3.85 15.40 -16.80
C GLU A 249 -4.39 14.79 -15.50
N VAL A 250 -4.24 15.53 -14.41
CA VAL A 250 -4.72 15.13 -13.07
C VAL A 250 -5.74 16.12 -12.55
N GLU A 251 -6.57 15.68 -11.61
CA GLU A 251 -7.46 16.52 -10.83
C GLU A 251 -6.68 17.20 -9.68
N ASP A 252 -7.34 18.09 -8.98
CA ASP A 252 -6.81 18.81 -7.81
C ASP A 252 -7.10 18.10 -6.46
N TYR A 253 -7.54 16.84 -6.53
CA TYR A 253 -7.80 15.96 -5.40
C TYR A 253 -7.13 14.60 -5.60
N ILE A 254 -6.94 13.87 -4.51
CA ILE A 254 -6.25 12.56 -4.52
C ILE A 254 -7.23 11.38 -4.58
N ALA A 255 -8.45 11.53 -4.04
CA ALA A 255 -9.43 10.43 -4.03
C ALA A 255 -10.88 10.92 -4.04
N LYS A 256 -11.77 10.13 -4.67
CA LYS A 256 -13.23 10.21 -4.59
C LYS A 256 -13.74 9.22 -3.56
N VAL A 257 -14.67 9.66 -2.71
CA VAL A 257 -15.28 8.84 -1.67
C VAL A 257 -16.79 8.85 -1.84
N GLU A 258 -17.35 7.71 -2.26
CA GLU A 258 -18.77 7.57 -2.60
C GLU A 258 -19.65 7.17 -1.42
N ALA A 259 -19.11 6.47 -0.43
CA ALA A 259 -19.84 5.83 0.66
C ALA A 259 -19.02 5.77 1.96
N PRO A 260 -19.63 5.43 3.10
CA PRO A 260 -18.87 5.12 4.31
C PRO A 260 -17.82 4.04 4.04
N ARG A 261 -16.58 4.29 4.46
CA ARG A 261 -15.46 3.37 4.24
C ARG A 261 -14.38 3.50 5.31
N ASN A 262 -13.53 2.50 5.40
CA ASN A 262 -12.24 2.57 6.05
C ASN A 262 -11.22 3.13 5.04
N PHE A 263 -10.28 3.98 5.50
CA PHE A 263 -9.11 4.37 4.75
C PHE A 263 -7.95 3.42 5.09
N PRO A 264 -6.86 3.39 4.30
CA PRO A 264 -5.71 2.56 4.58
C PRO A 264 -5.12 2.80 5.98
N TRP A 265 -4.53 1.77 6.56
CA TRP A 265 -3.78 1.88 7.79
C TRP A 265 -2.42 2.52 7.53
N ARG A 266 -2.05 3.50 8.34
CA ARG A 266 -0.69 4.03 8.47
C ARG A 266 -0.02 3.30 9.61
N VAL A 267 1.09 2.63 9.33
CA VAL A 267 1.67 1.63 10.23
C VAL A 267 3.12 1.98 10.55
N ALA A 268 3.46 1.95 11.84
CA ALA A 268 4.82 1.98 12.34
C ALA A 268 5.10 0.67 13.09
N ILE A 269 5.89 -0.24 12.49
CA ILE A 269 6.41 -1.44 13.17
C ILE A 269 7.65 -1.00 13.94
N VAL A 270 7.73 -1.35 15.21
CA VAL A 270 8.81 -0.92 16.11
C VAL A 270 9.42 -2.12 16.80
N THR A 271 10.73 -2.29 16.68
CA THR A 271 11.47 -3.38 17.33
C THR A 271 12.93 -2.98 17.55
N ASN A 272 13.62 -3.66 18.48
CA ASN A 272 15.07 -3.61 18.65
C ASN A 272 15.78 -4.88 18.15
N GLU A 273 15.05 -5.78 17.47
CA GLU A 273 15.54 -7.05 16.92
C GLU A 273 15.27 -7.10 15.41
N ASP A 274 16.31 -6.96 14.58
CA ASP A 274 16.18 -6.91 13.10
C ASP A 274 15.37 -8.08 12.50
N LYS A 275 15.48 -9.28 13.08
CA LYS A 275 14.72 -10.46 12.63
C LYS A 275 13.20 -10.29 12.74
N GLU A 276 12.73 -9.45 13.68
CA GLU A 276 11.30 -9.23 13.90
C GLU A 276 10.66 -8.39 12.79
N LEU A 277 11.43 -7.52 12.12
CA LEU A 277 10.94 -6.82 10.93
C LEU A 277 10.52 -7.81 9.84
N ALA A 278 11.33 -8.85 9.59
CA ALA A 278 11.03 -9.88 8.60
C ALA A 278 9.92 -10.86 9.07
N SER A 279 9.67 -10.97 10.36
CA SER A 279 8.69 -11.89 10.94
C SER A 279 7.39 -11.23 11.40
N SER A 280 7.26 -9.90 11.35
CA SER A 280 6.01 -9.20 11.68
C SER A 280 4.85 -9.68 10.82
N ASN A 281 3.70 -9.91 11.47
CA ASN A 281 2.45 -10.29 10.82
C ASN A 281 1.47 -9.12 10.71
N LEU A 282 1.88 -7.91 11.08
CA LEU A 282 0.99 -6.74 11.16
C LEU A 282 0.28 -6.45 9.85
N SER A 283 0.96 -6.56 8.71
CA SER A 283 0.33 -6.34 7.41
C SER A 283 -0.83 -7.31 7.16
N TYR A 284 -0.69 -8.57 7.58
CA TYR A 284 -1.76 -9.56 7.45
C TYR A 284 -2.91 -9.31 8.44
N LEU A 285 -2.57 -9.00 9.71
CA LEU A 285 -3.54 -8.82 10.79
C LEU A 285 -4.35 -7.51 10.68
N LEU A 286 -3.82 -6.49 10.00
CA LEU A 286 -4.50 -5.21 9.77
C LEU A 286 -5.38 -5.21 8.52
N ALA A 287 -5.10 -6.10 7.55
CA ALA A 287 -5.87 -6.22 6.33
C ALA A 287 -7.31 -6.69 6.61
N GLU A 288 -8.27 -6.22 5.81
CA GLU A 288 -9.64 -6.70 5.89
C GLU A 288 -9.70 -8.20 5.54
N PRO A 289 -10.62 -8.96 6.15
CA PRO A 289 -10.78 -10.37 5.84
C PRO A 289 -11.08 -10.63 4.36
N SER A 290 -10.67 -11.80 3.86
CA SER A 290 -11.02 -12.22 2.50
C SER A 290 -12.54 -12.16 2.26
N ARG A 291 -12.93 -11.64 1.11
CA ARG A 291 -14.33 -11.62 0.64
C ARG A 291 -14.72 -12.87 -0.18
N LEU A 292 -13.74 -13.74 -0.44
CA LEU A 292 -13.99 -15.01 -1.14
C LEU A 292 -14.56 -16.05 -0.16
N GLU A 293 -15.74 -16.58 -0.48
CA GLU A 293 -16.41 -17.62 0.33
C GLU A 293 -15.74 -18.98 0.12
N ASP A 294 -15.38 -19.33 -1.12
CA ASP A 294 -14.67 -20.55 -1.48
C ASP A 294 -13.28 -20.23 -2.02
N ILE A 295 -12.26 -20.71 -1.33
CA ILE A 295 -10.84 -20.60 -1.71
C ILE A 295 -10.23 -21.98 -2.06
N SER A 296 -11.02 -23.03 -2.11
CA SER A 296 -10.54 -24.41 -2.33
C SER A 296 -9.90 -24.62 -3.71
N TRP A 297 -10.26 -23.77 -4.67
CA TRP A 297 -9.71 -23.77 -6.03
C TRP A 297 -8.31 -23.15 -6.13
N ILE A 298 -7.91 -22.32 -5.17
CA ILE A 298 -6.58 -21.69 -5.13
C ILE A 298 -5.56 -22.75 -4.69
N LYS A 299 -4.59 -23.03 -5.54
CA LYS A 299 -3.53 -24.00 -5.27
C LYS A 299 -2.18 -23.31 -5.34
N PRO A 300 -1.59 -22.94 -4.20
CA PRO A 300 -0.23 -22.41 -4.16
C PRO A 300 0.79 -23.40 -4.76
N GLY A 301 1.83 -22.89 -5.37
CA GLY A 301 2.87 -23.72 -5.95
C GLY A 301 4.05 -22.93 -6.48
N LYS A 302 5.10 -23.64 -6.85
CA LYS A 302 6.28 -23.07 -7.52
C LYS A 302 5.98 -22.87 -8.99
N ILE A 303 6.62 -21.87 -9.58
CA ILE A 303 6.44 -21.51 -10.98
C ILE A 303 7.78 -21.52 -11.71
N ALA A 304 7.86 -22.17 -12.86
CA ALA A 304 8.94 -21.99 -13.81
C ALA A 304 8.60 -20.80 -14.70
N TRP A 305 9.51 -19.83 -14.74
CA TRP A 305 9.30 -18.53 -15.38
C TRP A 305 10.31 -18.35 -16.52
N ASP A 306 9.81 -18.28 -17.76
CA ASP A 306 10.59 -18.25 -19.00
C ASP A 306 11.35 -16.92 -19.21
N TRP A 307 10.76 -15.78 -18.81
CA TRP A 307 11.38 -14.46 -18.95
C TRP A 307 12.68 -14.31 -18.16
N TRP A 308 12.80 -15.01 -17.00
CA TRP A 308 13.97 -14.91 -16.13
C TRP A 308 15.29 -15.21 -16.84
N ASN A 309 15.28 -16.10 -17.82
CA ASN A 309 16.43 -16.44 -18.68
C ASN A 309 16.20 -16.10 -20.17
N ALA A 310 15.32 -15.17 -20.47
CA ALA A 310 15.00 -14.65 -21.80
C ALA A 310 14.64 -15.79 -22.80
N TRP A 311 13.77 -16.72 -22.37
CA TRP A 311 13.30 -17.88 -23.12
C TRP A 311 14.44 -18.80 -23.61
N ASN A 312 15.66 -18.65 -23.14
CA ASN A 312 16.80 -19.46 -23.55
C ASN A 312 16.77 -20.82 -22.84
N LEU A 313 17.08 -21.87 -23.61
CA LEU A 313 17.32 -23.21 -23.14
C LEU A 313 18.63 -23.73 -23.72
N ASP A 314 19.35 -24.54 -22.96
CA ASP A 314 20.54 -25.23 -23.40
C ASP A 314 20.25 -26.72 -23.63
N GLY A 315 20.99 -27.39 -24.53
CA GLY A 315 20.86 -28.81 -24.81
C GLY A 315 19.60 -29.22 -25.55
N VAL A 316 18.96 -28.30 -26.29
CA VAL A 316 17.80 -28.56 -27.16
C VAL A 316 18.18 -28.50 -28.64
N ASP A 317 17.45 -29.20 -29.52
CA ASP A 317 17.69 -29.30 -30.96
C ASP A 317 16.77 -28.39 -31.79
N PHE A 318 16.07 -27.46 -31.14
CA PHE A 318 15.19 -26.48 -31.77
C PHE A 318 15.57 -25.04 -31.38
N LYS A 319 15.07 -24.06 -32.13
CA LYS A 319 15.26 -22.65 -31.82
C LYS A 319 14.36 -22.25 -30.65
N THR A 320 14.97 -21.82 -29.53
CA THR A 320 14.26 -21.35 -28.36
C THR A 320 13.63 -19.95 -28.59
N GLY A 321 12.58 -19.63 -27.83
CA GLY A 321 11.82 -18.39 -27.91
C GLY A 321 10.34 -18.62 -27.59
N VAL A 322 9.49 -17.67 -27.99
CA VAL A 322 8.05 -17.80 -27.86
C VAL A 322 7.50 -18.78 -28.90
N ASN A 323 7.48 -20.06 -28.55
CA ASN A 323 6.94 -21.16 -29.39
C ASN A 323 6.62 -22.39 -28.56
N ASN A 324 5.79 -23.28 -29.11
CA ASN A 324 5.32 -24.48 -28.41
C ASN A 324 6.45 -25.42 -27.94
N ASP A 325 7.52 -25.59 -28.73
CA ASP A 325 8.60 -26.50 -28.35
C ASP A 325 9.34 -25.98 -27.10
N THR A 326 9.59 -24.70 -27.01
CA THR A 326 10.18 -24.08 -25.83
C THR A 326 9.29 -24.31 -24.60
N TYR A 327 8.00 -24.05 -24.68
CA TYR A 327 7.10 -24.24 -23.54
C TYR A 327 6.89 -25.70 -23.17
N LYS A 328 6.90 -26.63 -24.13
CA LYS A 328 6.92 -28.07 -23.82
C LYS A 328 8.17 -28.48 -23.02
N ALA A 329 9.33 -27.90 -23.35
CA ALA A 329 10.56 -28.16 -22.59
C ALA A 329 10.48 -27.60 -21.16
N TYR A 330 9.89 -26.38 -20.95
CA TYR A 330 9.61 -25.84 -19.62
C TYR A 330 8.63 -26.70 -18.84
N ILE A 331 7.57 -27.21 -19.49
CA ILE A 331 6.59 -28.12 -18.88
C ILE A 331 7.25 -29.43 -18.46
N ASP A 332 8.12 -30.01 -19.31
CA ASP A 332 8.87 -31.23 -18.98
C ASP A 332 9.81 -31.01 -17.79
N PHE A 333 10.51 -29.88 -17.77
CA PHE A 333 11.36 -29.51 -16.66
C PHE A 333 10.55 -29.35 -15.37
N ALA A 334 9.43 -28.63 -15.41
CA ALA A 334 8.54 -28.39 -14.27
C ALA A 334 8.01 -29.71 -13.72
N SER A 335 7.48 -30.59 -14.59
CA SER A 335 6.99 -31.91 -14.22
C SER A 335 8.06 -32.79 -13.56
N LYS A 336 9.27 -32.82 -14.13
CA LYS A 336 10.39 -33.61 -13.62
C LYS A 336 10.88 -33.13 -12.25
N ASN A 337 10.77 -31.84 -11.97
CA ASN A 337 11.31 -31.20 -10.75
C ASN A 337 10.23 -30.89 -9.71
N GLY A 338 9.00 -31.34 -9.88
CA GLY A 338 7.91 -31.08 -8.94
C GLY A 338 7.59 -29.57 -8.81
N ILE A 339 7.57 -28.87 -9.95
CA ILE A 339 7.14 -27.49 -10.07
C ILE A 339 5.71 -27.50 -10.60
N GLU A 340 4.81 -26.83 -9.91
CA GLU A 340 3.38 -26.93 -10.15
C GLU A 340 2.93 -26.16 -11.40
N TYR A 341 3.63 -25.07 -11.76
CA TYR A 341 3.18 -24.16 -12.83
C TYR A 341 4.32 -23.76 -13.78
N VAL A 342 3.93 -23.41 -15.00
CA VAL A 342 4.75 -22.68 -15.97
C VAL A 342 4.02 -21.39 -16.35
N ILE A 343 4.70 -20.23 -16.32
CA ILE A 343 4.19 -18.98 -16.91
C ILE A 343 4.62 -18.90 -18.37
N LEU A 344 3.68 -18.55 -19.24
CA LEU A 344 3.95 -17.96 -20.53
C LEU A 344 4.01 -16.45 -20.34
N ASP A 345 5.20 -15.86 -20.30
CA ASP A 345 5.40 -14.43 -20.14
C ASP A 345 5.06 -13.65 -21.40
N GLU A 346 5.34 -12.35 -21.49
CA GLU A 346 4.99 -11.50 -22.60
C GLU A 346 5.36 -12.11 -23.96
N GLY A 347 4.45 -12.08 -24.93
CA GLY A 347 4.69 -12.52 -26.31
C GLY A 347 3.78 -13.66 -26.78
N TRP A 348 3.06 -14.35 -25.91
CA TRP A 348 2.07 -15.38 -26.30
C TRP A 348 0.81 -14.77 -26.95
N ALA A 349 0.46 -13.53 -26.61
CA ALA A 349 -0.62 -12.73 -27.20
C ALA A 349 -0.06 -11.60 -28.04
N VAL A 350 -0.87 -11.06 -28.96
CA VAL A 350 -0.45 -10.01 -29.90
C VAL A 350 -0.18 -8.71 -29.16
N ASN A 351 1.06 -8.20 -29.26
CA ASN A 351 1.48 -6.92 -28.71
C ASN A 351 0.92 -5.72 -29.49
N LEU A 352 0.98 -4.53 -28.88
CA LEU A 352 0.59 -3.21 -29.42
C LEU A 352 -0.94 -2.99 -29.56
N GLN A 353 -1.75 -4.01 -29.44
CA GLN A 353 -3.22 -3.91 -29.53
C GLN A 353 -3.90 -4.03 -28.16
N ALA A 354 -3.15 -4.44 -27.15
CA ALA A 354 -3.68 -4.74 -25.81
C ALA A 354 -4.92 -5.67 -25.88
N ASP A 355 -4.78 -6.76 -26.63
CA ASP A 355 -5.85 -7.74 -26.88
C ASP A 355 -5.38 -9.15 -26.55
N LEU A 356 -5.76 -9.63 -25.36
CA LEU A 356 -5.39 -10.95 -24.87
C LEU A 356 -6.16 -12.09 -25.56
N MET A 357 -7.18 -11.80 -26.35
CA MET A 357 -7.93 -12.80 -27.12
C MET A 357 -7.25 -13.19 -28.43
N GLN A 358 -6.18 -12.49 -28.81
CA GLN A 358 -5.42 -12.76 -30.03
C GLN A 358 -4.09 -13.46 -29.70
N VAL A 359 -4.09 -14.78 -29.72
CA VAL A 359 -2.88 -15.60 -29.55
C VAL A 359 -1.98 -15.48 -30.79
N VAL A 360 -0.66 -15.38 -30.60
CA VAL A 360 0.28 -15.34 -31.73
C VAL A 360 0.33 -16.67 -32.48
N PRO A 361 0.64 -16.70 -33.81
CA PRO A 361 0.62 -17.92 -34.59
C PRO A 361 1.62 -19.00 -34.14
N GLU A 362 2.70 -18.61 -33.45
CA GLU A 362 3.73 -19.49 -32.91
C GLU A 362 3.29 -20.29 -31.68
N ILE A 363 2.14 -19.94 -31.09
CA ILE A 363 1.60 -20.55 -29.87
C ILE A 363 0.25 -21.22 -30.17
N ASN A 364 0.20 -22.52 -29.90
CA ASN A 364 -1.04 -23.28 -29.83
C ASN A 364 -1.34 -23.59 -28.36
N LEU A 365 -2.17 -22.74 -27.73
CA LEU A 365 -2.52 -22.87 -26.31
C LEU A 365 -3.26 -24.16 -26.00
N GLU A 366 -4.17 -24.63 -26.87
CA GLU A 366 -4.93 -25.86 -26.65
C GLU A 366 -3.97 -27.06 -26.56
N GLU A 367 -2.98 -27.13 -27.47
CA GLU A 367 -1.96 -28.15 -27.44
C GLU A 367 -1.09 -28.10 -26.18
N LEU A 368 -0.66 -26.90 -25.78
CA LEU A 368 0.15 -26.70 -24.57
C LEU A 368 -0.64 -27.06 -23.30
N ILE A 369 -1.90 -26.67 -23.19
CA ILE A 369 -2.77 -27.01 -22.05
C ILE A 369 -2.94 -28.54 -21.97
N ALA A 370 -3.23 -29.19 -23.09
CA ALA A 370 -3.37 -30.64 -23.14
C ALA A 370 -2.06 -31.37 -22.76
N TYR A 371 -0.91 -30.82 -23.20
CA TYR A 371 0.41 -31.35 -22.87
C TYR A 371 0.72 -31.17 -21.39
N ALA A 372 0.53 -29.99 -20.85
CA ALA A 372 0.78 -29.64 -19.44
C ALA A 372 -0.12 -30.48 -18.50
N THR A 373 -1.40 -30.66 -18.85
CA THR A 373 -2.34 -31.46 -18.08
C THR A 373 -1.87 -32.92 -17.96
N LYS A 374 -1.37 -33.52 -19.05
CA LYS A 374 -0.79 -34.89 -19.03
C LYS A 374 0.45 -35.00 -18.14
N LYS A 375 1.14 -33.90 -17.93
CA LYS A 375 2.36 -33.82 -17.10
C LYS A 375 2.07 -33.35 -15.67
N ASN A 376 0.81 -33.10 -15.33
CA ASN A 376 0.37 -32.53 -14.06
C ASN A 376 1.01 -31.18 -13.74
N VAL A 377 1.11 -30.28 -14.74
CA VAL A 377 1.62 -28.92 -14.67
C VAL A 377 0.51 -27.96 -15.08
N GLY A 378 0.29 -26.92 -14.31
CA GLY A 378 -0.63 -25.82 -14.64
C GLY A 378 0.03 -24.76 -15.51
N LEU A 379 -0.74 -24.10 -16.37
CA LEU A 379 -0.27 -22.95 -17.13
C LEU A 379 -0.85 -21.66 -16.57
N VAL A 380 0.00 -20.64 -16.47
CA VAL A 380 -0.33 -19.26 -16.10
C VAL A 380 0.05 -18.37 -17.28
N LEU A 381 -0.77 -17.38 -17.60
CA LEU A 381 -0.52 -16.45 -18.70
C LEU A 381 -0.10 -15.09 -18.15
N TRP A 382 0.82 -14.45 -18.84
CA TRP A 382 1.17 -13.05 -18.57
C TRP A 382 0.17 -12.11 -19.24
N ALA A 383 -0.10 -10.97 -18.62
CA ALA A 383 -0.96 -9.93 -19.16
C ALA A 383 -0.44 -8.54 -18.76
N GLY A 384 -0.33 -7.63 -19.72
CA GLY A 384 -0.17 -6.22 -19.41
C GLY A 384 -1.47 -5.67 -18.78
N TYR A 385 -1.34 -4.79 -17.78
CA TYR A 385 -2.49 -4.28 -17.02
C TYR A 385 -3.63 -3.77 -17.89
N HIS A 386 -3.34 -2.90 -18.86
CA HIS A 386 -4.37 -2.32 -19.72
C HIS A 386 -5.11 -3.39 -20.54
N ALA A 387 -4.37 -4.35 -21.10
CA ALA A 387 -4.95 -5.46 -21.87
C ALA A 387 -5.86 -6.35 -21.01
N PHE A 388 -5.48 -6.56 -19.76
CA PHE A 388 -6.24 -7.36 -18.80
C PHE A 388 -7.49 -6.62 -18.29
N ASN A 389 -7.31 -5.38 -17.82
CA ASN A 389 -8.39 -4.59 -17.22
C ASN A 389 -9.51 -4.22 -18.21
N ARG A 390 -9.16 -4.04 -19.49
CA ARG A 390 -10.12 -3.68 -20.55
C ARG A 390 -11.26 -4.68 -20.71
N ASP A 391 -11.01 -5.98 -20.51
CA ASP A 391 -12.01 -7.04 -20.71
C ASP A 391 -11.80 -8.21 -19.72
N MET A 392 -11.48 -7.88 -18.46
CA MET A 392 -11.04 -8.82 -17.44
C MET A 392 -12.00 -10.01 -17.25
N GLU A 393 -13.31 -9.75 -17.17
CA GLU A 393 -14.29 -10.82 -16.94
C GLU A 393 -14.33 -11.84 -18.08
N ASN A 394 -14.31 -11.37 -19.32
CA ASN A 394 -14.34 -12.24 -20.49
C ASN A 394 -13.03 -13.00 -20.65
N VAL A 395 -11.88 -12.33 -20.46
CA VAL A 395 -10.55 -12.93 -20.50
C VAL A 395 -10.43 -14.02 -19.43
N CYS A 396 -10.80 -13.73 -18.19
CA CYS A 396 -10.75 -14.72 -17.10
C CYS A 396 -11.64 -15.94 -17.38
N ARG A 397 -12.87 -15.72 -17.82
CA ARG A 397 -13.81 -16.81 -18.13
C ARG A 397 -13.29 -17.67 -19.27
N HIS A 398 -12.91 -17.07 -20.39
CA HIS A 398 -12.44 -17.78 -21.58
C HIS A 398 -11.25 -18.68 -21.26
N TYR A 399 -10.21 -18.14 -20.61
CA TYR A 399 -9.00 -18.91 -20.32
C TYR A 399 -9.17 -19.91 -19.17
N ALA A 400 -10.05 -19.65 -18.21
CA ALA A 400 -10.42 -20.63 -17.19
C ALA A 400 -11.14 -21.84 -17.81
N GLU A 401 -12.08 -21.62 -18.74
CA GLU A 401 -12.77 -22.69 -19.48
C GLU A 401 -11.79 -23.53 -20.32
N MET A 402 -10.75 -22.93 -20.89
CA MET A 402 -9.67 -23.64 -21.57
C MET A 402 -8.80 -24.48 -20.62
N GLY A 403 -8.73 -24.12 -19.33
CA GLY A 403 -7.93 -24.82 -18.31
C GLY A 403 -6.71 -24.08 -17.81
N ILE A 404 -6.53 -22.81 -18.18
CA ILE A 404 -5.51 -21.89 -17.61
C ILE A 404 -5.78 -21.69 -16.13
N LYS A 405 -4.72 -21.53 -15.32
CA LYS A 405 -4.79 -21.50 -13.85
C LYS A 405 -4.76 -20.09 -13.26
N GLY A 406 -4.37 -19.10 -14.03
CA GLY A 406 -4.32 -17.71 -13.58
C GLY A 406 -3.53 -16.80 -14.51
N PHE A 407 -3.38 -15.55 -14.08
CA PHE A 407 -2.63 -14.54 -14.79
C PHE A 407 -1.56 -13.91 -13.89
N LYS A 408 -0.40 -13.60 -14.47
CA LYS A 408 0.56 -12.63 -13.96
C LYS A 408 0.23 -11.31 -14.63
N VAL A 409 -0.33 -10.35 -13.88
CA VAL A 409 -0.65 -9.02 -14.39
C VAL A 409 0.50 -8.07 -14.10
N ASP A 410 0.95 -7.32 -15.10
CA ASP A 410 2.17 -6.51 -15.07
C ASP A 410 1.93 -5.10 -15.65
N PHE A 411 2.90 -4.19 -15.50
CA PHE A 411 2.89 -2.83 -16.04
C PHE A 411 1.75 -1.92 -15.55
N MET A 412 1.38 -2.01 -14.26
CA MET A 412 0.52 -1.02 -13.63
C MET A 412 1.20 0.35 -13.61
N ASP A 413 2.44 0.41 -13.13
CA ASP A 413 3.33 1.59 -13.08
C ASP A 413 2.72 2.84 -12.42
N ARG A 414 1.64 2.68 -11.67
CA ARG A 414 0.88 3.75 -10.98
C ARG A 414 0.28 3.17 -9.72
N ASP A 415 0.01 4.03 -8.77
CA ASP A 415 -0.71 3.73 -7.51
C ASP A 415 -1.63 4.88 -7.10
N ASP A 416 -2.20 5.59 -8.08
CA ASP A 416 -3.36 6.44 -7.86
C ASP A 416 -4.63 5.62 -7.55
N GLN A 417 -5.69 6.29 -7.13
CA GLN A 417 -6.92 5.62 -6.70
C GLN A 417 -7.51 4.65 -7.73
N GLU A 418 -7.44 4.95 -9.03
CA GLU A 418 -7.99 4.05 -10.05
C GLU A 418 -7.18 2.76 -10.19
N MET A 419 -5.87 2.83 -9.97
CA MET A 419 -5.00 1.68 -10.08
C MET A 419 -5.10 0.74 -8.87
N THR A 420 -5.43 1.28 -7.70
CA THR A 420 -5.56 0.53 -6.44
C THR A 420 -6.98 0.03 -6.15
N ASN A 421 -7.89 0.22 -7.09
CA ASN A 421 -9.30 -0.18 -6.98
C ASN A 421 -9.56 -1.63 -7.42
#